data_ecdcc94160a4a5fbf3b8cc7f654e111f
#
_entry.id   ecdcc94160a4a5fbf3b8cc7f654e111f
#
_cell.length_a   1.000
_cell.length_b   1.000
_cell.length_c   1.000
_cell.angle_alpha   90.00
_cell.angle_beta   90.00
_cell.angle_gamma   90.00
#
_symmetry.space_group_name_H-M   'P 1'
#
loop_
_entity.id
_entity.type
_entity.pdbx_description
1 polymer ?
#
loop_
_entity_poly.entity_id
_entity_poly.type
_entity_poly.pdbx_seq_one_letter_code
_entity_poly.pdbx_strand_id
1 'polypeptide(L)'
;IVVIKSTVAPSVLEAFENTFTGLNIVYNPEFLTEAKAKDDFINPPFQILGGDFDMCTKVEQMYLKYSDVKPVPTFKMDIKAASFLKYTINSWLATKVVFFNELRELYAEYDMTTPWSEFIGVLAHEPRVGPSHMNVPGPDGQFGFGGNCFPKDTKAFVEESKNFSMLQLLESAIKLNNEMRVDS
;
A
#
# COMPACT_ATOMS: atom_id res chain seq x y z
N ILE A 1 12.85 -16.39 -16.11
CA ILE A 1 11.77 -15.72 -15.35
C ILE A 1 12.19 -14.26 -15.16
N VAL A 2 11.26 -13.34 -15.45
CA VAL A 2 11.40 -11.91 -15.15
C VAL A 2 10.54 -11.61 -13.92
N VAL A 3 11.14 -11.06 -12.86
CA VAL A 3 10.42 -10.67 -11.65
C VAL A 3 10.26 -9.16 -11.64
N ILE A 4 9.00 -8.69 -11.69
CA ILE A 4 8.67 -7.26 -11.63
C ILE A 4 8.35 -6.92 -10.17
N LYS A 5 9.12 -6.01 -9.57
CA LYS A 5 8.93 -5.56 -8.18
C LYS A 5 8.34 -4.15 -8.06
N SER A 6 8.53 -3.34 -9.09
CA SER A 6 7.97 -1.98 -9.14
C SER A 6 6.44 -2.02 -9.17
N THR A 7 5.79 -1.02 -8.59
CA THR A 7 4.33 -0.88 -8.69
C THR A 7 3.94 -0.61 -10.14
N VAL A 8 3.12 -1.48 -10.71
CA VAL A 8 2.63 -1.45 -12.09
C VAL A 8 1.14 -1.70 -12.10
N ALA A 9 0.37 -0.93 -12.87
CA ALA A 9 -1.08 -1.06 -12.97
C ALA A 9 -1.52 -2.43 -13.52
N PRO A 10 -2.69 -2.97 -13.11
CA PRO A 10 -3.18 -4.26 -13.59
C PRO A 10 -3.26 -4.38 -15.11
N SER A 11 -3.78 -3.34 -15.79
CA SER A 11 -3.88 -3.31 -17.26
C SER A 11 -2.52 -3.33 -17.94
N VAL A 12 -1.50 -2.71 -17.35
CA VAL A 12 -0.15 -2.69 -17.92
C VAL A 12 0.53 -4.05 -17.76
N LEU A 13 0.33 -4.74 -16.61
CA LEU A 13 0.85 -6.11 -16.43
C LEU A 13 0.21 -7.09 -17.40
N GLU A 14 -1.10 -6.98 -17.64
CA GLU A 14 -1.81 -7.77 -18.65
C GLU A 14 -1.24 -7.51 -20.05
N ALA A 15 -0.98 -6.25 -20.38
CA ALA A 15 -0.35 -5.90 -21.65
C ALA A 15 1.06 -6.48 -21.79
N PHE A 16 1.83 -6.54 -20.70
CA PHE A 16 3.15 -7.18 -20.71
C PHE A 16 3.06 -8.68 -20.96
N GLU A 17 2.16 -9.41 -20.30
CA GLU A 17 1.96 -10.84 -20.55
C GLU A 17 1.57 -11.11 -22.00
N ASN A 18 0.66 -10.31 -22.56
CA ASN A 18 0.20 -10.44 -23.94
C ASN A 18 1.28 -10.09 -24.97
N THR A 19 2.15 -9.12 -24.66
CA THR A 19 3.20 -8.68 -25.57
C THR A 19 4.42 -9.59 -25.55
N PHE A 20 4.81 -10.04 -24.37
CA PHE A 20 6.04 -10.81 -24.15
C PHE A 20 5.74 -12.29 -23.90
N THR A 21 4.99 -12.93 -24.78
CA THR A 21 4.50 -14.31 -24.64
C THR A 21 5.63 -15.37 -24.49
N GLY A 22 6.88 -15.03 -24.87
CA GLY A 22 8.04 -15.88 -24.67
C GLY A 22 8.71 -15.74 -23.29
N LEU A 23 8.22 -14.83 -22.44
CA LEU A 23 8.78 -14.58 -21.12
C LEU A 23 7.85 -15.09 -20.02
N ASN A 24 8.43 -15.75 -19.02
CA ASN A 24 7.71 -16.05 -17.79
C ASN A 24 7.82 -14.84 -16.87
N ILE A 25 6.74 -14.07 -16.75
CA ILE A 25 6.67 -12.87 -15.91
C ILE A 25 6.06 -13.24 -14.56
N VAL A 26 6.69 -12.81 -13.47
CA VAL A 26 6.16 -12.91 -12.12
C VAL A 26 6.16 -11.52 -11.50
N TYR A 27 5.03 -11.08 -11.04
CA TYR A 27 4.87 -9.84 -10.29
C TYR A 27 5.03 -10.10 -8.79
N ASN A 28 5.97 -9.41 -8.16
CA ASN A 28 6.23 -9.52 -6.73
C ASN A 28 6.24 -8.12 -6.11
N PRO A 29 5.06 -7.53 -5.83
CA PRO A 29 4.99 -6.23 -5.17
C PRO A 29 5.64 -6.29 -3.79
N GLU A 30 6.13 -5.13 -3.35
CA GLU A 30 6.71 -4.95 -2.03
C GLU A 30 5.91 -3.94 -1.21
N PHE A 31 5.98 -4.08 0.12
CA PHE A 31 5.30 -3.24 1.09
C PHE A 31 6.31 -2.63 2.08
N LEU A 32 7.45 -2.21 1.54
CA LEU A 32 8.56 -1.67 2.32
C LEU A 32 8.25 -0.25 2.79
N THR A 33 8.66 0.07 4.01
CA THR A 33 8.72 1.44 4.50
C THR A 33 10.11 2.00 4.23
N GLU A 34 10.23 3.27 3.83
CA GLU A 34 11.52 3.89 3.51
C GLU A 34 12.52 3.77 4.67
N ALA A 35 12.03 3.97 5.90
CA ALA A 35 12.87 3.94 7.11
C ALA A 35 13.39 2.55 7.48
N LYS A 36 12.71 1.46 7.06
CA LYS A 36 13.01 0.08 7.45
C LYS A 36 13.10 -0.87 6.27
N ALA A 37 13.38 -0.37 5.07
CA ALA A 37 13.29 -1.12 3.83
C ALA A 37 14.05 -2.46 3.85
N LYS A 38 15.25 -2.51 4.46
CA LYS A 38 16.04 -3.74 4.57
C LYS A 38 15.39 -4.75 5.52
N ASP A 39 14.92 -4.29 6.68
CA ASP A 39 14.28 -5.16 7.67
C ASP A 39 12.93 -5.68 7.15
N ASP A 40 12.12 -4.79 6.57
CA ASP A 40 10.84 -5.14 5.96
C ASP A 40 11.02 -6.14 4.79
N PHE A 41 12.14 -6.06 4.05
CA PHE A 41 12.45 -7.02 2.99
C PHE A 41 12.84 -8.38 3.55
N ILE A 42 13.63 -8.44 4.62
CA ILE A 42 14.09 -9.70 5.24
C ILE A 42 12.96 -10.36 6.04
N ASN A 43 12.13 -9.57 6.73
CA ASN A 43 11.08 -10.02 7.63
C ASN A 43 9.69 -9.51 7.19
N PRO A 44 9.25 -9.75 5.94
CA PRO A 44 7.93 -9.31 5.51
C PRO A 44 6.85 -10.09 6.27
N PRO A 45 5.69 -9.50 6.57
CA PRO A 45 4.59 -10.23 7.21
C PRO A 45 4.00 -11.32 6.30
N PHE A 46 4.10 -11.13 4.99
CA PHE A 46 3.72 -12.09 3.94
C PHE A 46 4.36 -11.68 2.62
N GLN A 47 4.30 -12.58 1.64
CA GLN A 47 4.69 -12.31 0.25
C GLN A 47 3.53 -12.54 -0.72
N ILE A 48 3.53 -11.80 -1.81
CA ILE A 48 2.58 -11.95 -2.91
C ILE A 48 3.37 -12.21 -4.19
N LEU A 49 2.98 -13.25 -4.90
CA LEU A 49 3.51 -13.59 -6.21
C LEU A 49 2.36 -13.70 -7.20
N GLY A 50 2.37 -12.88 -8.23
CA GLY A 50 1.36 -12.87 -9.29
C GLY A 50 1.90 -13.43 -10.59
N GLY A 51 1.16 -14.34 -11.23
CA GLY A 51 1.53 -14.96 -12.49
C GLY A 51 1.27 -16.47 -12.50
N ASP A 52 1.95 -17.17 -13.40
CA ASP A 52 1.89 -18.64 -13.47
C ASP A 52 2.34 -19.28 -12.14
N PHE A 53 1.57 -20.27 -11.67
CA PHE A 53 1.78 -20.87 -10.35
C PHE A 53 3.15 -21.54 -10.20
N ASP A 54 3.61 -22.24 -11.25
CA ASP A 54 4.90 -22.94 -11.21
C ASP A 54 6.06 -21.93 -11.22
N MET A 55 5.91 -20.83 -11.96
CA MET A 55 6.91 -19.77 -11.99
C MET A 55 6.95 -19.02 -10.66
N CYS A 56 5.80 -18.74 -10.06
CA CYS A 56 5.71 -18.18 -8.71
C CYS A 56 6.40 -19.09 -7.68
N THR A 57 6.19 -20.40 -7.78
CA THR A 57 6.86 -21.39 -6.90
C THR A 57 8.38 -21.37 -7.05
N LYS A 58 8.87 -21.25 -8.27
CA LYS A 58 10.33 -21.13 -8.52
C LYS A 58 10.90 -19.85 -7.93
N VAL A 59 10.18 -18.73 -8.03
CA VAL A 59 10.60 -17.45 -7.44
C VAL A 59 10.62 -17.54 -5.91
N GLU A 60 9.59 -18.12 -5.29
CA GLU A 60 9.56 -18.36 -3.84
C GLU A 60 10.78 -19.20 -3.38
N GLN A 61 11.04 -20.32 -4.07
CA GLN A 61 12.20 -21.16 -3.77
C GLN A 61 13.54 -20.43 -3.97
N MET A 62 13.63 -19.56 -4.97
CA MET A 62 14.79 -18.71 -5.19
C MET A 62 15.06 -17.79 -4.00
N TYR A 63 14.01 -17.12 -3.49
CA TYR A 63 14.14 -16.29 -2.30
C TYR A 63 14.60 -17.07 -1.08
N LEU A 64 13.97 -18.21 -0.80
CA LEU A 64 14.33 -19.06 0.34
C LEU A 64 15.75 -19.63 0.26
N LYS A 65 16.27 -19.84 -0.95
CA LYS A 65 17.59 -20.46 -1.14
C LYS A 65 18.73 -19.46 -1.24
N TYR A 66 18.48 -18.28 -1.82
CA TYR A 66 19.53 -17.36 -2.22
C TYR A 66 19.41 -15.96 -1.62
N SER A 67 18.48 -15.74 -0.70
CA SER A 67 18.33 -14.47 0.00
C SER A 67 18.16 -14.66 1.50
N ASP A 68 18.21 -13.55 2.25
CA ASP A 68 17.98 -13.54 3.70
C ASP A 68 16.50 -13.45 4.09
N VAL A 69 15.59 -13.47 3.10
CA VAL A 69 14.13 -13.42 3.34
C VAL A 69 13.69 -14.59 4.18
N LYS A 70 13.02 -14.32 5.30
CA LYS A 70 12.50 -15.35 6.18
C LYS A 70 11.32 -16.07 5.56
N PRO A 71 11.14 -17.39 5.86
CA PRO A 71 9.93 -18.09 5.47
C PRO A 71 8.69 -17.42 6.05
N VAL A 72 7.77 -16.99 5.18
CA VAL A 72 6.52 -16.33 5.56
C VAL A 72 5.37 -16.86 4.69
N PRO A 73 4.11 -16.65 5.08
CA PRO A 73 2.98 -16.97 4.21
C PRO A 73 3.16 -16.32 2.84
N THR A 74 3.21 -17.13 1.78
CA THR A 74 3.36 -16.68 0.39
C THR A 74 2.06 -16.96 -0.36
N PHE A 75 1.40 -15.93 -0.84
CA PHE A 75 0.15 -16.03 -1.59
C PHE A 75 0.44 -15.93 -3.08
N LYS A 76 -0.02 -16.93 -3.84
CA LYS A 76 0.11 -16.99 -5.30
C LYS A 76 -1.26 -16.72 -5.92
N MET A 77 -1.30 -15.84 -6.89
CA MET A 77 -2.54 -15.43 -7.56
C MET A 77 -2.25 -14.99 -9.01
N ASP A 78 -3.28 -14.68 -9.78
CA ASP A 78 -3.06 -14.09 -11.10
C ASP A 78 -2.37 -12.73 -10.99
N ILE A 79 -1.66 -12.34 -12.05
CA ILE A 79 -0.79 -11.16 -12.03
C ILE A 79 -1.58 -9.86 -11.81
N LYS A 80 -2.81 -9.78 -12.32
CA LYS A 80 -3.68 -8.61 -12.15
C LYS A 80 -4.18 -8.50 -10.72
N ALA A 81 -4.60 -9.62 -10.12
CA ALA A 81 -5.03 -9.65 -8.71
C ALA A 81 -3.90 -9.24 -7.76
N ALA A 82 -2.67 -9.67 -8.02
CA ALA A 82 -1.51 -9.28 -7.23
C ALA A 82 -1.23 -7.76 -7.31
N SER A 83 -1.37 -7.18 -8.50
CA SER A 83 -1.27 -5.73 -8.69
C SER A 83 -2.41 -5.00 -8.01
N PHE A 84 -3.64 -5.43 -8.25
CA PHE A 84 -4.83 -4.85 -7.64
C PHE A 84 -4.73 -4.83 -6.10
N LEU A 85 -4.25 -5.93 -5.51
CA LEU A 85 -4.03 -6.03 -4.05
C LEU A 85 -3.00 -5.00 -3.55
N LYS A 86 -1.89 -4.79 -4.29
CA LYS A 86 -0.91 -3.75 -3.95
C LYS A 86 -1.55 -2.36 -3.90
N TYR A 87 -2.29 -1.99 -4.94
CA TYR A 87 -2.99 -0.71 -5.00
C TYR A 87 -4.07 -0.59 -3.92
N THR A 88 -4.82 -1.65 -3.65
CA THR A 88 -5.85 -1.66 -2.60
C THR A 88 -5.26 -1.37 -1.23
N ILE A 89 -4.16 -2.03 -0.86
CA ILE A 89 -3.51 -1.80 0.44
C ILE A 89 -3.03 -0.36 0.56
N ASN A 90 -2.30 0.15 -0.43
CA ASN A 90 -1.77 1.51 -0.38
C ASN A 90 -2.89 2.57 -0.38
N SER A 91 -3.95 2.36 -1.14
CA SER A 91 -5.11 3.26 -1.20
C SER A 91 -5.91 3.26 0.10
N TRP A 92 -6.10 2.10 0.70
CA TRP A 92 -6.72 1.99 2.02
C TRP A 92 -5.93 2.75 3.08
N LEU A 93 -4.60 2.53 3.14
CA LEU A 93 -3.74 3.20 4.10
C LEU A 93 -3.71 4.71 3.89
N ALA A 94 -3.66 5.18 2.66
CA ALA A 94 -3.74 6.60 2.32
C ALA A 94 -5.09 7.22 2.75
N THR A 95 -6.20 6.56 2.46
CA THR A 95 -7.54 6.99 2.90
C THR A 95 -7.63 7.04 4.42
N LYS A 96 -7.06 6.05 5.10
CA LYS A 96 -7.00 6.02 6.57
C LYS A 96 -6.24 7.22 7.14
N VAL A 97 -5.10 7.62 6.53
CA VAL A 97 -4.37 8.82 6.95
C VAL A 97 -5.26 10.06 6.85
N VAL A 98 -5.95 10.26 5.73
CA VAL A 98 -6.84 11.42 5.56
C VAL A 98 -7.93 11.43 6.62
N PHE A 99 -8.61 10.29 6.84
CA PHE A 99 -9.64 10.16 7.87
C PHE A 99 -9.14 10.56 9.26
N PHE A 100 -7.94 10.11 9.66
CA PHE A 100 -7.39 10.45 10.97
C PHE A 100 -6.94 11.91 11.08
N ASN A 101 -6.56 12.55 9.98
CA ASN A 101 -6.28 13.98 9.96
C ASN A 101 -7.57 14.80 10.19
N GLU A 102 -8.65 14.52 9.45
CA GLU A 102 -9.95 15.16 9.67
C GLU A 102 -10.48 14.91 11.09
N LEU A 103 -10.37 13.66 11.57
CA LEU A 103 -10.77 13.32 12.93
C LEU A 103 -9.98 14.10 13.99
N ARG A 104 -8.67 14.35 13.76
CA ARG A 104 -7.83 15.13 14.67
C ARG A 104 -8.27 16.59 14.76
N GLU A 105 -8.65 17.19 13.63
CA GLU A 105 -9.19 18.55 13.60
C GLU A 105 -10.49 18.64 14.39
N LEU A 106 -11.45 17.76 14.09
CA LEU A 106 -12.72 17.68 14.82
C LEU A 106 -12.50 17.43 16.33
N TYR A 107 -11.57 16.57 16.69
CA TYR A 107 -11.22 16.29 18.09
C TYR A 107 -10.76 17.55 18.82
N ALA A 108 -10.00 18.42 18.14
CA ALA A 108 -9.51 19.68 18.72
C ALA A 108 -10.65 20.67 18.97
N GLU A 109 -11.69 20.69 18.12
CA GLU A 109 -12.84 21.58 18.27
C GLU A 109 -13.73 21.23 19.47
N TYR A 110 -13.74 19.95 19.88
CA TYR A 110 -14.53 19.47 21.04
C TYR A 110 -13.92 19.78 22.40
N ASP A 111 -12.74 20.43 22.45
CA ASP A 111 -12.02 20.74 23.70
C ASP A 111 -11.89 19.55 24.66
N MET A 112 -11.48 18.41 24.12
CA MET A 112 -11.33 17.15 24.86
C MET A 112 -10.26 17.27 25.92
N THR A 113 -10.53 16.80 27.14
CA THR A 113 -9.56 16.76 28.23
C THR A 113 -8.54 15.60 28.09
N THR A 114 -8.92 14.52 27.39
CA THR A 114 -7.99 13.41 27.06
C THR A 114 -7.08 13.86 25.92
N PRO A 115 -5.75 13.73 26.05
CA PRO A 115 -4.84 14.04 24.95
C PRO A 115 -5.10 13.18 23.70
N TRP A 116 -4.91 13.74 22.53
CA TRP A 116 -5.05 13.02 21.24
C TRP A 116 -4.22 11.74 21.20
N SER A 117 -2.97 11.78 21.68
CA SER A 117 -2.06 10.63 21.72
C SER A 117 -2.60 9.47 22.57
N GLU A 118 -3.27 9.77 23.67
CA GLU A 118 -3.91 8.77 24.52
C GLU A 118 -5.14 8.18 23.83
N PHE A 119 -6.00 9.02 23.24
CA PHE A 119 -7.16 8.58 22.48
C PHE A 119 -6.76 7.60 21.36
N ILE A 120 -5.76 7.97 20.54
CA ILE A 120 -5.25 7.10 19.48
C ILE A 120 -4.61 5.83 20.04
N GLY A 121 -3.91 5.93 21.18
CA GLY A 121 -3.32 4.79 21.87
C GLY A 121 -4.38 3.75 22.27
N VAL A 122 -5.52 4.20 22.80
CA VAL A 122 -6.65 3.32 23.13
C VAL A 122 -7.24 2.72 21.86
N LEU A 123 -7.49 3.54 20.82
CA LEU A 123 -8.08 3.10 19.57
C LEU A 123 -7.20 2.05 18.84
N ALA A 124 -5.88 2.13 19.00
CA ALA A 124 -4.93 1.16 18.44
C ALA A 124 -5.12 -0.28 18.97
N HIS A 125 -5.79 -0.47 20.11
CA HIS A 125 -6.12 -1.80 20.64
C HIS A 125 -7.34 -2.44 19.96
N GLU A 126 -8.09 -1.68 19.14
CA GLU A 126 -9.19 -2.25 18.34
C GLU A 126 -8.60 -2.89 17.06
N PRO A 127 -8.56 -4.24 16.95
CA PRO A 127 -7.87 -4.91 15.86
C PRO A 127 -8.48 -4.65 14.48
N ARG A 128 -9.77 -4.28 14.41
CA ARG A 128 -10.44 -3.94 13.15
C ARG A 128 -9.99 -2.60 12.60
N VAL A 129 -9.51 -1.69 13.47
CA VAL A 129 -8.92 -0.42 13.07
C VAL A 129 -7.44 -0.62 12.76
N GLY A 130 -6.72 -1.32 13.63
CA GLY A 130 -5.28 -1.58 13.54
C GLY A 130 -4.42 -0.34 13.87
N PRO A 131 -3.21 -0.54 14.38
CA PRO A 131 -2.40 0.53 14.98
C PRO A 131 -1.69 1.45 13.98
N SER A 132 -1.60 1.10 12.70
CA SER A 132 -0.80 1.84 11.73
C SER A 132 -1.55 3.03 11.11
N HIS A 133 -0.82 4.06 10.65
CA HIS A 133 -1.34 5.17 9.83
C HIS A 133 -2.42 6.02 10.53
N MET A 134 -2.31 6.20 11.85
CA MET A 134 -3.23 7.02 12.64
C MET A 134 -2.57 8.24 13.28
N ASN A 135 -1.25 8.37 13.16
CA ASN A 135 -0.52 9.50 13.75
C ASN A 135 -0.77 10.78 12.96
N VAL A 136 -1.08 11.86 13.68
CA VAL A 136 -1.27 13.21 13.16
C VAL A 136 -0.52 14.18 14.06
N PRO A 137 0.48 14.94 13.55
CA PRO A 137 1.00 14.86 12.19
C PRO A 137 1.67 13.52 11.86
N GLY A 138 1.92 13.29 10.56
CA GLY A 138 2.60 12.11 10.05
C GLY A 138 4.08 12.03 10.45
N PRO A 139 4.79 10.94 10.04
CA PRO A 139 6.22 10.76 10.38
C PRO A 139 7.14 11.85 9.80
N ASP A 140 6.69 12.53 8.75
CA ASP A 140 7.36 13.68 8.13
C ASP A 140 7.06 15.02 8.81
N GLY A 141 6.27 15.00 9.88
CA GLY A 141 5.84 16.19 10.60
C GLY A 141 4.72 16.97 9.94
N GLN A 142 4.14 16.48 8.85
CA GLN A 142 3.09 17.15 8.08
C GLN A 142 1.74 16.48 8.23
N PHE A 143 0.68 17.20 7.89
CA PHE A 143 -0.68 16.66 7.77
C PHE A 143 -0.85 15.90 6.45
N GLY A 144 -1.82 14.98 6.41
CA GLY A 144 -2.08 14.16 5.25
C GLY A 144 -0.98 13.13 4.96
N PHE A 145 -1.10 12.44 3.84
CA PHE A 145 -0.11 11.47 3.38
C PHE A 145 0.85 12.06 2.35
N GLY A 146 2.13 11.67 2.46
CA GLY A 146 3.20 12.05 1.55
C GLY A 146 4.07 10.87 1.18
N GLY A 147 5.35 11.14 0.94
CA GLY A 147 6.32 10.17 0.48
C GLY A 147 6.16 9.79 -0.99
N ASN A 148 6.93 8.80 -1.43
CA ASN A 148 6.99 8.41 -2.84
C ASN A 148 5.87 7.45 -3.27
N CYS A 149 5.27 6.71 -2.33
CA CYS A 149 4.36 5.61 -2.66
C CYS A 149 2.89 6.06 -2.73
N PHE A 150 2.35 6.60 -1.64
CA PHE A 150 0.91 6.89 -1.56
C PHE A 150 0.42 7.88 -2.62
N PRO A 151 1.08 9.04 -2.85
CA PRO A 151 0.60 9.97 -3.87
C PRO A 151 0.61 9.40 -5.27
N LYS A 152 1.63 8.61 -5.60
CA LYS A 152 1.79 7.97 -6.91
C LYS A 152 0.77 6.85 -7.10
N ASP A 153 0.67 5.94 -6.13
CA ASP A 153 -0.15 4.74 -6.25
C ASP A 153 -1.65 5.07 -6.21
N THR A 154 -2.07 5.99 -5.34
CA THR A 154 -3.48 6.40 -5.27
C THR A 154 -3.95 7.08 -6.56
N LYS A 155 -3.14 7.98 -7.13
CA LYS A 155 -3.44 8.63 -8.41
C LYS A 155 -3.51 7.61 -9.56
N ALA A 156 -2.55 6.68 -9.63
CA ALA A 156 -2.54 5.66 -10.66
C ALA A 156 -3.77 4.73 -10.54
N PHE A 157 -4.18 4.39 -9.32
CA PHE A 157 -5.34 3.51 -9.12
C PHE A 157 -6.67 4.20 -9.44
N VAL A 158 -6.81 5.49 -9.12
CA VAL A 158 -7.99 6.27 -9.56
C VAL A 158 -8.02 6.36 -11.08
N GLU A 159 -6.89 6.61 -11.75
CA GLU A 159 -6.83 6.67 -13.21
C GLU A 159 -7.22 5.33 -13.85
N GLU A 160 -6.69 4.22 -13.37
CA GLU A 160 -7.05 2.87 -13.79
C GLU A 160 -8.56 2.62 -13.63
N SER A 161 -9.15 3.08 -12.53
CA SER A 161 -10.56 2.85 -12.21
C SER A 161 -11.54 3.56 -13.17
N LYS A 162 -11.13 4.65 -13.82
CA LYS A 162 -11.98 5.42 -14.74
C LYS A 162 -12.49 4.60 -15.94
N ASN A 163 -11.75 3.56 -16.31
CA ASN A 163 -12.13 2.66 -17.42
C ASN A 163 -13.25 1.67 -17.04
N PHE A 164 -13.61 1.57 -15.73
CA PHE A 164 -14.55 0.57 -15.20
C PHE A 164 -15.58 1.20 -14.28
N SER A 165 -15.18 1.48 -13.06
CA SER A 165 -16.02 2.03 -11.99
C SER A 165 -15.17 2.94 -11.11
N MET A 166 -15.52 4.22 -11.02
CA MET A 166 -14.72 5.21 -10.31
C MET A 166 -14.62 4.92 -8.82
N LEU A 167 -13.40 5.04 -8.29
CA LEU A 167 -13.10 5.00 -6.85
C LEU A 167 -13.33 6.38 -6.21
N GLN A 168 -14.59 6.81 -6.12
CA GLN A 168 -14.97 8.16 -5.67
C GLN A 168 -14.46 8.50 -4.27
N LEU A 169 -14.47 7.55 -3.35
CA LEU A 169 -13.93 7.74 -2.00
C LEU A 169 -12.42 8.03 -2.05
N LEU A 170 -11.67 7.28 -2.84
CA LEU A 170 -10.24 7.48 -2.99
C LEU A 170 -9.91 8.81 -3.67
N GLU A 171 -10.69 9.18 -4.70
CA GLU A 171 -10.55 10.48 -5.36
C GLU A 171 -10.79 11.64 -4.40
N SER A 172 -11.83 11.53 -3.56
CA SER A 172 -12.11 12.50 -2.50
C SER A 172 -10.97 12.57 -1.47
N ALA A 173 -10.43 11.43 -1.05
CA ALA A 173 -9.30 11.39 -0.14
C ALA A 173 -8.04 12.06 -0.73
N ILE A 174 -7.76 11.87 -2.03
CA ILE A 174 -6.66 12.55 -2.71
C ILE A 174 -6.86 14.07 -2.71
N LYS A 175 -8.08 14.53 -2.98
CA LYS A 175 -8.40 15.95 -2.98
C LYS A 175 -8.17 16.57 -1.60
N LEU A 176 -8.76 15.99 -0.55
CA LEU A 176 -8.57 16.44 0.83
C LEU A 176 -7.10 16.42 1.25
N ASN A 177 -6.38 15.37 0.90
CA ASN A 177 -4.94 15.31 1.15
C ASN A 177 -4.15 16.45 0.53
N ASN A 178 -4.50 16.85 -0.69
CA ASN A 178 -3.82 17.96 -1.36
C ASN A 178 -4.10 19.30 -0.65
N GLU A 179 -5.31 19.49 -0.13
CA GLU A 179 -5.68 20.65 0.67
C GLU A 179 -4.85 20.68 1.98
N MET A 180 -4.78 19.58 2.73
CA MET A 180 -3.98 19.44 3.96
C MET A 180 -2.47 19.71 3.73
N ARG A 181 -1.95 19.41 2.55
CA ARG A 181 -0.52 19.55 2.22
C ARG A 181 -0.11 20.93 1.72
N VAL A 182 -1.05 21.77 1.33
CA VAL A 182 -0.79 23.16 0.91
C VAL A 182 -0.63 24.06 2.12
N ASP A 183 -1.32 23.74 3.21
CA ASP A 183 -1.37 24.54 4.44
C ASP A 183 -0.31 24.14 5.48
N SER A 184 0.63 23.23 5.12
CA SER A 184 1.67 22.68 6.02
C SER A 184 3.07 23.17 5.71
#